data_4616ea9e0f2a184dbd846be695c7d18f
#
_entry.id   4616ea9e0f2a184dbd846be695c7d18f
#
_cell.length_a   1.000
_cell.length_b   1.000
_cell.length_c   1.000
_cell.angle_alpha   90.00
_cell.angle_beta   90.00
_cell.angle_gamma   90.00
#
_symmetry.space_group_name_H-M   'P 1'
#
loop_
_entity.id
_entity.type
_entity.pdbx_description
1 polymer ?
#
loop_
_entity_poly.entity_id
_entity_poly.type
_entity_poly.pdbx_seq_one_letter_code
_entity_poly.pdbx_strand_id
1 'polypeptide(L)'
;DPIIHYIEGDGIGIDITPVMIAVVDAAVEHAYGGQRKIHWSEVLAGQKAFDNTGEWLPEATKQSMRQGLVSIKGPLTTPVGGGIRSLNVALRQQLDLFACVRPVRWYAGTPSPVKEPEAVDMIIFRENSEDVYAGIEWESGSDEVSKVIDFLHNEMGVDKIRFPDTSGIG
;
A
#
# COMPACT_ATOMS: atom_id res chain seq x y z
N ASP A 1 -6.71 11.19 -23.54
CA ASP A 1 -7.12 9.82 -23.24
C ASP A 1 -5.92 9.09 -22.60
N PRO A 2 -5.80 9.09 -21.27
CA PRO A 2 -4.69 8.43 -20.57
C PRO A 2 -4.86 6.91 -20.60
N ILE A 3 -3.72 6.21 -20.52
CA ILE A 3 -3.70 4.79 -20.18
C ILE A 3 -3.54 4.70 -18.65
N ILE A 4 -4.47 4.03 -17.98
CA ILE A 4 -4.43 3.77 -16.54
C ILE A 4 -4.22 2.28 -16.34
N HIS A 5 -3.11 1.92 -15.73
CA HIS A 5 -2.86 0.54 -15.33
C HIS A 5 -3.70 0.18 -14.11
N TYR A 6 -4.24 -1.04 -14.10
CA TYR A 6 -4.95 -1.52 -12.92
C TYR A 6 -4.61 -2.97 -12.59
N ILE A 7 -4.65 -3.27 -11.33
CA ILE A 7 -4.60 -4.63 -10.78
C ILE A 7 -6.02 -4.97 -10.34
N GLU A 8 -6.61 -6.01 -10.91
CA GLU A 8 -7.96 -6.47 -10.56
C GLU A 8 -8.06 -6.81 -9.06
N GLY A 9 -7.04 -7.50 -8.56
CA GLY A 9 -6.98 -7.92 -7.16
C GLY A 9 -7.50 -9.34 -6.94
N ASP A 10 -7.37 -9.78 -5.68
CA ASP A 10 -7.79 -11.10 -5.23
C ASP A 10 -9.13 -11.03 -4.49
N GLY A 11 -9.78 -12.18 -4.31
CA GLY A 11 -11.02 -12.28 -3.55
C GLY A 11 -12.11 -11.35 -4.10
N ILE A 12 -12.58 -10.40 -3.29
CA ILE A 12 -13.61 -9.44 -3.71
C ILE A 12 -13.14 -8.47 -4.81
N GLY A 13 -11.84 -8.44 -5.12
CA GLY A 13 -11.28 -7.62 -6.21
C GLY A 13 -11.94 -7.90 -7.55
N ILE A 14 -12.22 -9.17 -7.81
CA ILE A 14 -12.88 -9.63 -9.04
C ILE A 14 -14.29 -9.00 -9.19
N ASP A 15 -14.98 -8.79 -8.08
CA ASP A 15 -16.34 -8.22 -8.08
C ASP A 15 -16.31 -6.68 -8.14
N ILE A 16 -15.44 -6.04 -7.35
CA ILE A 16 -15.46 -4.59 -7.16
C ILE A 16 -14.69 -3.82 -8.24
N THR A 17 -13.66 -4.41 -8.84
CA THR A 17 -12.84 -3.70 -9.85
C THR A 17 -13.61 -3.41 -11.13
N PRO A 18 -14.41 -4.31 -11.71
CA PRO A 18 -15.26 -3.99 -12.84
C PRO A 18 -16.29 -2.88 -12.53
N VAL A 19 -16.85 -2.89 -11.32
CA VAL A 19 -17.79 -1.84 -10.88
C VAL A 19 -17.09 -0.50 -10.78
N MET A 20 -15.89 -0.47 -10.21
CA MET A 20 -15.05 0.75 -10.13
C MET A 20 -14.79 1.32 -11.52
N ILE A 21 -14.38 0.49 -12.48
CA ILE A 21 -14.14 0.90 -13.88
C ILE A 21 -15.41 1.51 -14.48
N ALA A 22 -16.55 0.83 -14.35
CA ALA A 22 -17.81 1.31 -14.89
C ALA A 22 -18.25 2.67 -14.29
N VAL A 23 -18.06 2.87 -12.99
CA VAL A 23 -18.38 4.13 -12.31
C VAL A 23 -17.46 5.26 -12.76
N VAL A 24 -16.15 4.98 -12.88
CA VAL A 24 -15.18 5.99 -13.32
C VAL A 24 -15.42 6.36 -14.79
N ASP A 25 -15.68 5.38 -15.67
CA ASP A 25 -15.99 5.64 -17.07
C ASP A 25 -17.25 6.49 -17.23
N ALA A 26 -18.33 6.17 -16.49
CA ALA A 26 -19.54 6.99 -16.48
C ALA A 26 -19.30 8.41 -15.98
N ALA A 27 -18.47 8.59 -14.96
CA ALA A 27 -18.11 9.90 -14.44
C ALA A 27 -17.28 10.72 -15.45
N VAL A 28 -16.34 10.08 -16.15
CA VAL A 28 -15.53 10.72 -17.21
C VAL A 28 -16.41 11.10 -18.39
N GLU A 29 -17.31 10.22 -18.83
CA GLU A 29 -18.25 10.50 -19.91
C GLU A 29 -19.15 11.69 -19.55
N HIS A 30 -19.70 11.71 -18.34
CA HIS A 30 -20.52 12.82 -17.86
C HIS A 30 -19.75 14.14 -17.80
N ALA A 31 -18.53 14.13 -17.29
CA ALA A 31 -17.70 15.32 -17.11
C ALA A 31 -17.23 15.92 -18.44
N TYR A 32 -16.96 15.09 -19.44
CA TYR A 32 -16.34 15.48 -20.71
C TYR A 32 -17.26 15.31 -21.92
N GLY A 33 -18.53 14.94 -21.75
CA GLY A 33 -19.49 14.77 -22.83
C GLY A 33 -19.06 13.79 -23.91
N GLY A 34 -18.40 12.70 -23.53
CA GLY A 34 -17.88 11.69 -24.44
C GLY A 34 -16.61 12.06 -25.22
N GLN A 35 -16.06 13.27 -24.99
CA GLN A 35 -14.87 13.74 -25.72
C GLN A 35 -13.55 13.12 -25.20
N ARG A 36 -13.55 12.53 -24.02
CA ARG A 36 -12.41 11.89 -23.39
C ARG A 36 -12.79 10.56 -22.79
N LYS A 37 -11.81 9.66 -22.73
CA LYS A 37 -11.97 8.35 -22.11
C LYS A 37 -10.68 7.89 -21.46
N ILE A 38 -10.76 6.93 -20.55
CA ILE A 38 -9.62 6.22 -19.98
C ILE A 38 -9.41 4.92 -20.79
N HIS A 39 -8.18 4.62 -21.13
CA HIS A 39 -7.79 3.31 -21.65
C HIS A 39 -7.28 2.48 -20.48
N TRP A 40 -8.06 1.52 -20.04
CA TRP A 40 -7.71 0.63 -18.96
C TRP A 40 -6.75 -0.46 -19.44
N SER A 41 -5.66 -0.66 -18.72
CA SER A 41 -4.66 -1.68 -19.01
C SER A 41 -4.43 -2.54 -17.76
N GLU A 42 -4.90 -3.79 -17.81
CA GLU A 42 -4.67 -4.72 -16.70
C GLU A 42 -3.19 -5.10 -16.59
N VAL A 43 -2.67 -5.09 -15.35
CA VAL A 43 -1.37 -5.63 -14.98
C VAL A 43 -1.55 -6.63 -13.84
N LEU A 44 -0.77 -7.71 -13.87
CA LEU A 44 -0.98 -8.86 -13.00
C LEU A 44 -0.26 -8.70 -11.66
N ALA A 45 -0.97 -8.97 -10.58
CA ALA A 45 -0.39 -9.16 -9.24
C ALA A 45 -1.31 -10.09 -8.43
N GLY A 46 -0.79 -10.63 -7.31
CA GLY A 46 -1.54 -11.53 -6.44
C GLY A 46 -1.70 -12.93 -7.00
N GLN A 47 -2.79 -13.60 -6.65
CA GLN A 47 -3.06 -14.98 -7.05
C GLN A 47 -3.12 -15.13 -8.57
N LYS A 48 -3.80 -14.21 -9.26
CA LYS A 48 -3.90 -14.23 -10.73
C LYS A 48 -2.53 -14.17 -11.41
N ALA A 49 -1.59 -13.39 -10.88
CA ALA A 49 -0.23 -13.34 -11.39
C ALA A 49 0.50 -14.66 -11.15
N PHE A 50 0.41 -15.19 -9.94
CA PHE A 50 1.06 -16.46 -9.58
C PHE A 50 0.58 -17.62 -10.44
N ASP A 51 -0.71 -17.74 -10.66
CA ASP A 51 -1.30 -18.78 -11.49
C ASP A 51 -0.85 -18.71 -12.96
N ASN A 52 -0.57 -17.51 -13.46
CA ASN A 52 -0.17 -17.30 -14.86
C ASN A 52 1.35 -17.31 -15.07
N THR A 53 2.14 -16.88 -14.10
CA THR A 53 3.57 -16.63 -14.28
C THR A 53 4.47 -17.31 -13.26
N GLY A 54 3.91 -17.83 -12.17
CA GLY A 54 4.66 -18.34 -11.02
C GLY A 54 5.20 -17.25 -10.08
N GLU A 55 4.94 -15.97 -10.36
CA GLU A 55 5.38 -14.83 -9.56
C GLU A 55 4.17 -14.06 -9.00
N TRP A 56 4.20 -13.75 -7.70
CA TRP A 56 3.15 -12.96 -7.05
C TRP A 56 3.12 -11.50 -7.47
N LEU A 57 4.26 -10.95 -7.86
CA LEU A 57 4.42 -9.57 -8.30
C LEU A 57 5.47 -9.48 -9.41
N PRO A 58 5.10 -9.71 -10.67
CA PRO A 58 6.01 -9.70 -11.80
C PRO A 58 6.70 -8.33 -11.99
N GLU A 59 7.95 -8.35 -12.45
CA GLU A 59 8.69 -7.11 -12.73
C GLU A 59 8.01 -6.25 -13.80
N ALA A 60 7.39 -6.88 -14.80
CA ALA A 60 6.64 -6.19 -15.84
C ALA A 60 5.50 -5.31 -15.27
N THR A 61 4.81 -5.80 -14.21
CA THR A 61 3.78 -5.04 -13.50
C THR A 61 4.36 -3.78 -12.86
N LYS A 62 5.49 -3.92 -12.16
CA LYS A 62 6.16 -2.78 -11.51
C LYS A 62 6.64 -1.74 -12.51
N GLN A 63 7.18 -2.19 -13.64
CA GLN A 63 7.62 -1.29 -14.72
C GLN A 63 6.43 -0.53 -15.33
N SER A 64 5.34 -1.21 -15.62
CA SER A 64 4.12 -0.58 -16.14
C SER A 64 3.59 0.48 -15.18
N MET A 65 3.53 0.18 -13.89
CA MET A 65 3.07 1.11 -12.87
C MET A 65 3.99 2.34 -12.71
N ARG A 66 5.32 2.14 -12.81
CA ARG A 66 6.29 3.28 -12.80
C ARG A 66 6.11 4.19 -14.01
N GLN A 67 5.92 3.61 -15.19
CA GLN A 67 5.74 4.37 -16.43
C GLN A 67 4.39 5.09 -16.48
N GLY A 68 3.36 4.47 -15.95
CA GLY A 68 2.00 5.00 -15.99
C GLY A 68 1.74 6.17 -15.04
N LEU A 69 2.59 6.43 -14.04
CA LEU A 69 2.48 7.44 -12.99
C LEU A 69 1.24 7.29 -12.10
N VAL A 70 0.10 6.91 -12.66
CA VAL A 70 -1.16 6.66 -11.95
C VAL A 70 -1.60 5.25 -12.22
N SER A 71 -1.93 4.51 -11.17
CA SER A 71 -2.46 3.15 -11.27
C SER A 71 -3.52 2.91 -10.21
N ILE A 72 -4.44 2.00 -10.47
CA ILE A 72 -5.47 1.58 -9.52
C ILE A 72 -5.21 0.13 -9.14
N LYS A 73 -5.31 -0.16 -7.84
CA LYS A 73 -5.06 -1.49 -7.32
C LYS A 73 -6.25 -2.00 -6.53
N GLY A 74 -6.78 -3.15 -6.94
CA GLY A 74 -7.71 -3.94 -6.15
C GLY A 74 -7.04 -4.56 -4.92
N PRO A 75 -7.79 -5.19 -4.01
CA PRO A 75 -7.25 -5.86 -2.84
C PRO A 75 -6.32 -7.01 -3.24
N LEU A 76 -5.22 -7.19 -2.51
CA LEU A 76 -4.29 -8.29 -2.73
C LEU A 76 -4.19 -9.14 -1.46
N THR A 77 -4.29 -10.44 -1.62
CA THR A 77 -4.10 -11.42 -0.56
C THR A 77 -2.60 -11.59 -0.29
N THR A 78 -2.21 -11.57 0.97
CA THR A 78 -0.86 -11.95 1.37
C THR A 78 -0.84 -13.45 1.63
N PRO A 79 0.01 -14.22 0.93
CA PRO A 79 0.13 -15.66 1.18
C PRO A 79 0.52 -15.94 2.63
N VAL A 80 -0.15 -16.89 3.26
CA VAL A 80 0.13 -17.30 4.64
C VAL A 80 1.19 -18.40 4.64
N GLY A 81 2.23 -18.26 5.46
CA GLY A 81 3.18 -19.35 5.74
C GLY A 81 4.42 -19.44 4.85
N GLY A 82 4.70 -18.48 3.98
CA GLY A 82 5.84 -18.53 3.05
C GLY A 82 6.96 -17.50 3.29
N GLY A 83 6.98 -16.78 4.40
CA GLY A 83 7.97 -15.70 4.59
C GLY A 83 7.85 -14.54 3.58
N ILE A 84 6.77 -14.54 2.81
CA ILE A 84 6.51 -13.50 1.80
C ILE A 84 5.95 -12.29 2.51
N ARG A 85 6.66 -11.16 2.41
CA ARG A 85 6.15 -9.87 2.85
C ARG A 85 4.87 -9.52 2.08
N SER A 86 3.97 -8.79 2.73
CA SER A 86 2.75 -8.29 2.08
C SER A 86 3.05 -7.65 0.72
N LEU A 87 2.35 -8.10 -0.32
CA LEU A 87 2.48 -7.53 -1.68
C LEU A 87 2.19 -6.03 -1.69
N ASN A 88 1.31 -5.57 -0.80
CA ASN A 88 1.03 -4.14 -0.63
C ASN A 88 2.25 -3.38 -0.11
N VAL A 89 2.97 -3.95 0.85
CA VAL A 89 4.22 -3.36 1.37
C VAL A 89 5.29 -3.37 0.29
N ALA A 90 5.44 -4.48 -0.44
CA ALA A 90 6.39 -4.58 -1.54
C ALA A 90 6.15 -3.51 -2.62
N LEU A 91 4.91 -3.27 -3.03
CA LEU A 91 4.55 -2.23 -3.99
C LEU A 91 4.90 -0.82 -3.46
N ARG A 92 4.57 -0.53 -2.20
CA ARG A 92 4.87 0.77 -1.58
C ARG A 92 6.36 1.08 -1.56
N GLN A 93 7.17 0.11 -1.13
CA GLN A 93 8.62 0.26 -1.05
C GLN A 93 9.27 0.30 -2.43
N GLN A 94 8.90 -0.60 -3.34
CA GLN A 94 9.55 -0.70 -4.65
C GLN A 94 9.15 0.40 -5.64
N LEU A 95 8.00 1.03 -5.43
CA LEU A 95 7.53 2.17 -6.22
C LEU A 95 7.76 3.52 -5.52
N ASP A 96 8.42 3.51 -4.36
CA ASP A 96 8.68 4.70 -3.54
C ASP A 96 7.41 5.51 -3.21
N LEU A 97 6.36 4.81 -2.82
CA LEU A 97 5.09 5.40 -2.42
C LEU A 97 5.14 5.80 -0.94
N PHE A 98 5.90 6.84 -0.63
CA PHE A 98 6.29 7.22 0.73
C PHE A 98 5.13 7.74 1.58
N ALA A 99 4.06 8.27 0.99
CA ALA A 99 2.93 8.81 1.74
C ALA A 99 1.60 8.19 1.30
N CYS A 100 0.79 7.79 2.27
CA CYS A 100 -0.60 7.40 2.05
C CYS A 100 -1.48 8.62 2.36
N VAL A 101 -2.12 9.18 1.33
CA VAL A 101 -2.96 10.37 1.42
C VAL A 101 -4.42 9.94 1.44
N ARG A 102 -5.14 10.27 2.50
CA ARG A 102 -6.54 9.84 2.72
C ARG A 102 -7.44 11.05 2.98
N PRO A 103 -8.09 11.61 1.96
CA PRO A 103 -9.14 12.59 2.15
C PRO A 103 -10.34 11.95 2.87
N VAL A 104 -10.82 12.59 3.92
CA VAL A 104 -11.98 12.15 4.71
C VAL A 104 -12.94 13.31 4.82
N ARG A 105 -14.11 13.17 4.20
CA ARG A 105 -15.21 14.13 4.33
C ARG A 105 -16.54 13.40 4.34
N TRP A 106 -17.50 13.98 5.00
CA TRP A 106 -18.85 13.45 4.98
C TRP A 106 -19.61 13.89 3.73
N TYR A 107 -20.49 13.03 3.25
CA TYR A 107 -21.40 13.33 2.15
C TYR A 107 -22.84 13.27 2.63
N ALA A 108 -23.64 14.26 2.28
CA ALA A 108 -25.04 14.36 2.67
C ALA A 108 -25.81 13.09 2.28
N GLY A 109 -26.62 12.60 3.23
CA GLY A 109 -27.40 11.37 3.05
C GLY A 109 -26.70 10.08 3.48
N THR A 110 -25.40 10.13 3.85
CA THR A 110 -24.72 8.95 4.41
C THR A 110 -24.83 8.90 5.93
N PRO A 111 -25.11 7.72 6.53
CA PRO A 111 -25.09 7.58 7.98
C PRO A 111 -23.69 7.87 8.53
N SER A 112 -23.62 8.45 9.74
CA SER A 112 -22.36 8.72 10.42
C SER A 112 -22.49 8.47 11.92
N PRO A 113 -21.46 7.89 12.58
CA PRO A 113 -21.41 7.78 14.03
C PRO A 113 -20.98 9.08 14.71
N VAL A 114 -20.55 10.08 13.96
CA VAL A 114 -20.12 11.39 14.47
C VAL A 114 -21.32 12.30 14.65
N LYS A 115 -21.31 13.12 15.71
CA LYS A 115 -22.44 14.02 16.06
C LYS A 115 -22.63 15.15 15.05
N GLU A 116 -21.55 15.70 14.53
CA GLU A 116 -21.51 16.81 13.56
C GLU A 116 -20.69 16.38 12.33
N PRO A 117 -21.21 15.46 11.51
CA PRO A 117 -20.44 14.88 10.42
C PRO A 117 -20.10 15.90 9.32
N GLU A 118 -20.91 16.93 9.15
CA GLU A 118 -20.68 18.05 8.21
C GLU A 118 -19.44 18.87 8.55
N ALA A 119 -18.98 18.84 9.80
CA ALA A 119 -17.74 19.48 10.23
C ALA A 119 -16.48 18.66 9.87
N VAL A 120 -16.63 17.44 9.37
CA VAL A 120 -15.51 16.60 8.99
C VAL A 120 -15.08 16.88 7.56
N ASP A 121 -13.94 17.55 7.41
CA ASP A 121 -13.25 17.74 6.13
C ASP A 121 -11.73 17.80 6.43
N MET A 122 -11.05 16.67 6.30
CA MET A 122 -9.65 16.53 6.66
C MET A 122 -8.90 15.65 5.66
N ILE A 123 -7.58 15.80 5.61
CA ILE A 123 -6.69 14.91 4.87
C ILE A 123 -5.71 14.29 5.84
N ILE A 124 -5.71 12.96 5.93
CA ILE A 124 -4.79 12.20 6.76
C ILE A 124 -3.59 11.79 5.89
N PHE A 125 -2.40 12.23 6.29
CA PHE A 125 -1.13 11.76 5.74
C PHE A 125 -0.57 10.67 6.65
N ARG A 126 -0.29 9.50 6.09
CA ARG A 126 0.28 8.37 6.82
C ARG A 126 1.62 8.02 6.21
N GLU A 127 2.62 7.81 7.05
CA GLU A 127 3.89 7.21 6.65
C GLU A 127 3.67 5.82 6.06
N ASN A 128 4.45 5.46 5.06
CA ASN A 128 4.19 4.27 4.27
C ASN A 128 5.41 3.41 3.98
N SER A 129 6.62 3.93 4.05
CA SER A 129 7.86 3.27 3.66
C SER A 129 8.98 3.36 4.70
N GLU A 130 8.91 4.30 5.61
CA GLU A 130 9.88 4.51 6.68
C GLU A 130 9.30 4.17 8.05
N ASP A 131 9.99 4.53 9.14
CA ASP A 131 9.65 4.27 10.52
C ASP A 131 9.38 2.76 10.72
N VAL A 132 8.36 2.38 11.45
CA VAL A 132 7.97 0.97 11.69
C VAL A 132 7.66 0.19 10.40
N TYR A 133 7.39 0.88 9.30
CA TYR A 133 7.10 0.26 8.00
C TYR A 133 8.35 -0.08 7.20
N ALA A 134 9.52 0.43 7.58
CA ALA A 134 10.80 0.08 6.96
C ALA A 134 11.15 -1.40 7.18
N GLY A 135 10.64 -2.00 8.27
CA GLY A 135 10.92 -3.38 8.63
C GLY A 135 12.38 -3.56 9.04
N ILE A 136 12.97 -2.54 9.66
CA ILE A 136 14.29 -2.60 10.26
C ILE A 136 14.08 -3.08 11.69
N GLU A 137 14.20 -4.39 11.88
CA GLU A 137 13.89 -5.05 13.15
C GLU A 137 14.84 -6.22 13.41
N TRP A 138 15.17 -6.43 14.67
CA TRP A 138 15.95 -7.56 15.14
C TRP A 138 15.31 -8.14 16.39
N GLU A 139 15.20 -9.46 16.38
CA GLU A 139 14.59 -10.20 17.48
C GLU A 139 15.43 -10.12 18.76
N SER A 140 14.75 -10.04 19.90
CA SER A 140 15.36 -10.10 21.21
C SER A 140 16.27 -11.33 21.35
N GLY A 141 17.48 -11.12 21.87
CA GLY A 141 18.47 -12.17 22.09
C GLY A 141 19.25 -12.59 20.84
N SER A 142 19.04 -11.92 19.68
CA SER A 142 19.88 -12.15 18.50
C SER A 142 21.25 -11.46 18.62
N ASP A 143 22.24 -11.99 17.90
CA ASP A 143 23.58 -11.38 17.87
C ASP A 143 23.54 -9.99 17.23
N GLU A 144 22.62 -9.77 16.30
CA GLU A 144 22.42 -8.50 15.60
C GLU A 144 21.88 -7.42 16.54
N VAL A 145 20.86 -7.75 17.34
CA VAL A 145 20.32 -6.78 18.31
C VAL A 145 21.34 -6.40 19.37
N SER A 146 22.14 -7.36 19.82
CA SER A 146 23.21 -7.10 20.79
C SER A 146 24.23 -6.11 20.24
N LYS A 147 24.67 -6.26 18.99
CA LYS A 147 25.58 -5.32 18.33
C LYS A 147 25.01 -3.91 18.22
N VAL A 148 23.72 -3.78 17.91
CA VAL A 148 23.06 -2.46 17.81
C VAL A 148 22.94 -1.82 19.19
N ILE A 149 22.55 -2.58 20.20
CA ILE A 149 22.44 -2.07 21.58
C ILE A 149 23.82 -1.64 22.11
N ASP A 150 24.85 -2.45 21.89
CA ASP A 150 26.23 -2.13 22.28
C ASP A 150 26.72 -0.85 21.57
N PHE A 151 26.46 -0.71 20.30
CA PHE A 151 26.79 0.51 19.55
C PHE A 151 26.06 1.74 20.10
N LEU A 152 24.77 1.63 20.36
CA LEU A 152 23.97 2.72 20.94
C LEU A 152 24.51 3.12 22.33
N HIS A 153 24.89 2.14 23.16
CA HIS A 153 25.42 2.39 24.49
C HIS A 153 26.83 2.98 24.45
N ASN A 154 27.76 2.30 23.76
CA ASN A 154 29.19 2.63 23.84
C ASN A 154 29.58 3.82 22.95
N GLU A 155 28.98 3.96 21.77
CA GLU A 155 29.34 4.99 20.78
C GLU A 155 28.41 6.21 20.83
N MET A 156 27.11 5.97 21.12
CA MET A 156 26.10 7.04 21.10
C MET A 156 25.69 7.53 22.50
N GLY A 157 26.19 6.89 23.58
CA GLY A 157 25.89 7.28 24.97
C GLY A 157 24.43 7.08 25.38
N VAL A 158 23.76 6.09 24.82
CA VAL A 158 22.33 5.80 25.12
C VAL A 158 22.25 4.90 26.36
N ASP A 159 21.92 5.46 27.53
CA ASP A 159 21.77 4.73 28.80
C ASP A 159 20.32 4.35 29.14
N LYS A 160 19.38 4.62 28.27
CA LYS A 160 17.92 4.45 28.53
C LYS A 160 17.40 3.05 28.28
N ILE A 161 18.16 2.17 27.65
CA ILE A 161 17.76 0.78 27.41
C ILE A 161 17.91 0.00 28.73
N ARG A 162 16.74 -0.24 29.38
CA ARG A 162 16.70 -0.80 30.75
C ARG A 162 17.00 -2.29 30.81
N PHE A 163 16.72 -3.03 29.76
CA PHE A 163 16.85 -4.49 29.73
C PHE A 163 17.54 -4.91 28.41
N PRO A 164 18.84 -4.60 28.26
CA PRO A 164 19.55 -4.83 26.99
C PRO A 164 19.52 -6.30 26.56
N ASP A 165 19.66 -7.24 27.49
CA ASP A 165 19.71 -8.68 27.17
C ASP A 165 18.39 -9.28 26.69
N THR A 166 17.27 -8.58 26.91
CA THR A 166 15.92 -9.03 26.56
C THR A 166 15.15 -8.03 25.69
N SER A 167 15.84 -6.99 25.22
CA SER A 167 15.28 -6.04 24.30
C SER A 167 15.42 -6.50 22.86
N GLY A 168 14.40 -6.26 22.05
CA GLY A 168 14.47 -6.27 20.59
C GLY A 168 14.55 -4.84 20.07
N ILE A 169 14.73 -4.69 18.76
CA ILE A 169 14.68 -3.40 18.05
C ILE A 169 13.71 -3.54 16.87
N GLY A 170 12.83 -2.55 16.75
CA GLY A 170 11.89 -2.44 15.64
C GLY A 170 11.17 -1.12 15.65
#